data_5d0198dac966a6525dbb3191ef670595
#
_entry.id   5d0198dac966a6525dbb3191ef670595
#
_cell.length_a   1.000
_cell.length_b   1.000
_cell.length_c   1.000
_cell.angle_alpha   90.00
_cell.angle_beta   90.00
_cell.angle_gamma   90.00
#
_symmetry.space_group_name_H-M   'P 1'
#
loop_
_entity.id
_entity.type
_entity.pdbx_description
1 polymer ?
#
loop_
_entity_poly.entity_id
_entity_poly.type
_entity_poly.pdbx_seq_one_letter_code
_entity_poly.pdbx_strand_id
1 'polypeptide(L)'
;MKKNAGIVLAMILYAFLAVGIVFVIYIGGMYPVGADAMSHVYKGNVLYHHISRGNWYPLYDNLWYNGVQMLRYWAPLPVYFSAFCQFLAGGSDINGYLIYISLVFYGGALVWLYIGIRQQRIMLGTFVGVLWFFLPNNLYTLFVVGHLGRALLMVFLPLILYFIEISLVKGRWQTVCKIVPVYACMLLCDLEYAAVFALIMLSYLLIYRIINHQKGRCIPIMCAMFLGFALIGIWLVPSLHGGKLADDALRMMKGYFQDAVISLDPVRRLTRGNVDYYFGLSVFLLAVFGAVCGKKRSLHGFWAGLIIFACTTTSM
;
A
#
# COMPACT_ATOMS: atom_id res chain seq x y z
N MET A 1 22.21 4.24 -26.31
CA MET A 1 21.08 3.56 -27.00
C MET A 1 20.61 2.29 -26.26
N LYS A 2 21.44 1.29 -25.96
CA LYS A 2 21.02 0.01 -25.32
C LYS A 2 20.28 0.16 -23.98
N LYS A 3 20.65 1.13 -23.12
CA LYS A 3 20.04 1.34 -21.81
C LYS A 3 18.56 1.81 -21.91
N ASN A 4 18.27 2.74 -22.81
CA ASN A 4 16.92 3.26 -23.00
C ASN A 4 15.98 2.23 -23.63
N ALA A 5 16.50 1.42 -24.55
CA ALA A 5 15.74 0.32 -25.15
C ALA A 5 15.29 -0.72 -24.09
N GLY A 6 16.17 -1.06 -23.13
CA GLY A 6 15.80 -1.97 -22.03
C GLY A 6 14.72 -1.41 -21.09
N ILE A 7 14.73 -0.09 -20.85
CA ILE A 7 13.68 0.56 -20.04
C ILE A 7 12.33 0.50 -20.79
N VAL A 8 12.31 0.85 -22.07
CA VAL A 8 11.09 0.82 -22.89
C VAL A 8 10.53 -0.60 -22.97
N LEU A 9 11.40 -1.61 -23.18
CA LEU A 9 10.97 -3.00 -23.23
C LEU A 9 10.35 -3.44 -21.90
N ALA A 10 10.93 -3.04 -20.75
CA ALA A 10 10.36 -3.33 -19.44
C ALA A 10 8.98 -2.70 -19.26
N MET A 11 8.80 -1.44 -19.69
CA MET A 11 7.50 -0.76 -19.62
C MET A 11 6.44 -1.45 -20.49
N ILE A 12 6.81 -1.90 -21.70
CA ILE A 12 5.91 -2.65 -22.59
C ILE A 12 5.52 -4.00 -21.94
N LEU A 13 6.49 -4.72 -21.37
CA LEU A 13 6.24 -5.97 -20.67
C LEU A 13 5.27 -5.78 -19.51
N TYR A 14 5.44 -4.73 -18.69
CA TYR A 14 4.54 -4.44 -17.58
C TYR A 14 3.12 -4.07 -18.06
N ALA A 15 3.00 -3.31 -19.14
CA ALA A 15 1.71 -2.99 -19.74
C ALA A 15 1.01 -4.28 -20.20
N PHE A 16 1.72 -5.19 -20.85
CA PHE A 16 1.20 -6.49 -21.27
C PHE A 16 0.73 -7.33 -20.06
N LEU A 17 1.52 -7.39 -18.97
CA LEU A 17 1.13 -8.10 -17.76
C LEU A 17 -0.09 -7.46 -17.06
N ALA A 18 -0.16 -6.12 -17.02
CA ALA A 18 -1.30 -5.41 -16.44
C ALA A 18 -2.60 -5.68 -17.22
N VAL A 19 -2.53 -5.67 -18.55
CA VAL A 19 -3.65 -6.05 -19.42
C VAL A 19 -4.00 -7.52 -19.21
N GLY A 20 -3.01 -8.40 -19.03
CA GLY A 20 -3.22 -9.83 -18.76
C GLY A 20 -4.03 -10.07 -17.49
N ILE A 21 -3.72 -9.36 -16.39
CA ILE A 21 -4.51 -9.45 -15.13
C ILE A 21 -5.96 -9.02 -15.36
N VAL A 22 -6.17 -7.89 -16.05
CA VAL A 22 -7.52 -7.39 -16.36
C VAL A 22 -8.28 -8.37 -17.26
N PHE A 23 -7.59 -8.97 -18.22
CA PHE A 23 -8.17 -9.97 -19.12
C PHE A 23 -8.65 -11.22 -18.37
N VAL A 24 -7.89 -11.68 -17.37
CA VAL A 24 -8.30 -12.79 -16.50
C VAL A 24 -9.58 -12.44 -15.72
N ILE A 25 -9.68 -11.24 -15.19
CA ILE A 25 -10.87 -10.75 -14.48
C ILE A 25 -12.07 -10.70 -15.45
N TYR A 26 -11.85 -10.15 -16.64
CA TYR A 26 -12.90 -9.99 -17.67
C TYR A 26 -13.45 -11.33 -18.17
N ILE A 27 -12.57 -12.29 -18.53
CA ILE A 27 -12.98 -13.63 -18.97
C ILE A 27 -13.62 -14.43 -17.85
N GLY A 28 -13.12 -14.29 -16.63
CA GLY A 28 -13.67 -15.00 -15.47
C GLY A 28 -15.12 -14.60 -15.13
N GLY A 29 -15.65 -13.55 -15.76
CA GLY A 29 -17.01 -13.05 -15.50
C GLY A 29 -17.24 -12.62 -14.05
N MET A 30 -16.18 -12.56 -13.25
CA MET A 30 -16.21 -12.19 -11.84
C MET A 30 -15.89 -10.70 -11.71
N TYR A 31 -16.91 -9.87 -11.79
CA TYR A 31 -16.78 -8.43 -11.65
C TYR A 31 -17.78 -7.90 -10.61
N PRO A 32 -17.31 -7.03 -9.69
CA PRO A 32 -15.93 -6.85 -9.28
C PRO A 32 -15.39 -8.05 -8.47
N VAL A 33 -14.06 -8.24 -8.45
CA VAL A 33 -13.41 -9.38 -7.80
C VAL A 33 -13.05 -9.07 -6.35
N GLY A 34 -13.40 -9.99 -5.45
CA GLY A 34 -13.07 -9.92 -4.02
C GLY A 34 -14.23 -9.40 -3.16
N ALA A 35 -14.16 -9.68 -1.86
CA ALA A 35 -15.25 -9.47 -0.91
C ALA A 35 -15.66 -7.98 -0.81
N ASP A 36 -14.69 -7.05 -0.77
CA ASP A 36 -14.93 -5.62 -0.55
C ASP A 36 -14.99 -4.78 -1.84
N ALA A 37 -14.67 -5.38 -2.99
CA ALA A 37 -14.49 -4.65 -4.24
C ALA A 37 -15.74 -3.87 -4.68
N MET A 38 -16.94 -4.47 -4.51
CA MET A 38 -18.21 -3.81 -4.82
C MET A 38 -18.37 -2.50 -4.04
N SER A 39 -18.01 -2.51 -2.75
CA SER A 39 -18.11 -1.33 -1.90
C SER A 39 -17.17 -0.20 -2.34
N HIS A 40 -15.98 -0.57 -2.82
CA HIS A 40 -15.01 0.38 -3.34
C HIS A 40 -15.44 0.97 -4.69
N VAL A 41 -15.96 0.13 -5.60
CA VAL A 41 -16.49 0.58 -6.89
C VAL A 41 -17.67 1.52 -6.68
N TYR A 42 -18.60 1.17 -5.78
CA TYR A 42 -19.74 2.01 -5.43
C TYR A 42 -19.28 3.41 -4.95
N LYS A 43 -18.33 3.48 -4.02
CA LYS A 43 -17.80 4.76 -3.52
C LYS A 43 -17.21 5.61 -4.65
N GLY A 44 -16.45 5.00 -5.54
CA GLY A 44 -15.89 5.68 -6.72
C GLY A 44 -16.97 6.22 -7.64
N ASN A 45 -18.01 5.42 -7.92
CA ASN A 45 -19.13 5.79 -8.78
C ASN A 45 -19.95 6.94 -8.19
N VAL A 46 -20.27 6.89 -6.90
CA VAL A 46 -20.97 8.00 -6.21
C VAL A 46 -20.17 9.28 -6.32
N LEU A 47 -18.86 9.23 -6.02
CA LEU A 47 -18.00 10.41 -6.12
C LEU A 47 -17.91 10.93 -7.56
N TYR A 48 -17.80 10.07 -8.56
CA TYR A 48 -17.80 10.46 -9.96
C TYR A 48 -19.03 11.26 -10.35
N HIS A 49 -20.23 10.79 -9.96
CA HIS A 49 -21.48 11.49 -10.24
C HIS A 49 -21.62 12.81 -9.47
N HIS A 50 -21.07 12.92 -8.27
CA HIS A 50 -21.03 14.18 -7.54
C HIS A 50 -20.08 15.19 -8.19
N ILE A 51 -18.89 14.76 -8.58
CA ILE A 51 -17.89 15.60 -9.27
C ILE A 51 -18.46 16.11 -10.61
N SER A 52 -19.15 15.28 -11.37
CA SER A 52 -19.76 15.69 -12.64
C SER A 52 -20.83 16.77 -12.50
N ARG A 53 -21.38 16.94 -11.28
CA ARG A 53 -22.33 17.99 -10.90
C ARG A 53 -21.67 19.18 -10.16
N GLY A 54 -20.31 19.22 -10.12
CA GLY A 54 -19.55 20.28 -9.46
C GLY A 54 -19.34 20.09 -7.95
N ASN A 55 -19.83 19.00 -7.34
CA ASN A 55 -19.61 18.69 -5.93
C ASN A 55 -18.40 17.78 -5.76
N TRP A 56 -17.26 18.37 -5.42
CA TRP A 56 -15.98 17.64 -5.28
C TRP A 56 -15.82 16.90 -3.96
N TYR A 57 -16.59 17.24 -2.94
CA TYR A 57 -16.52 16.62 -1.62
C TYR A 57 -17.94 16.40 -1.07
N PRO A 58 -18.65 15.36 -1.52
CA PRO A 58 -19.98 15.04 -1.03
C PRO A 58 -19.90 14.65 0.46
N LEU A 59 -20.67 15.38 1.28
CA LEU A 59 -20.71 15.14 2.72
C LEU A 59 -21.58 13.94 3.11
N TYR A 60 -22.51 13.55 2.25
CA TYR A 60 -23.51 12.56 2.57
C TYR A 60 -23.97 11.80 1.32
N ASP A 61 -24.10 10.49 1.44
CA ASP A 61 -24.77 9.60 0.48
C ASP A 61 -25.96 8.95 1.19
N ASN A 62 -27.16 9.09 0.63
CA ASN A 62 -28.40 8.61 1.21
C ASN A 62 -28.77 7.17 0.80
N LEU A 63 -28.06 6.58 -0.14
CA LEU A 63 -28.40 5.27 -0.70
C LEU A 63 -27.72 4.11 0.04
N TRP A 64 -26.64 4.36 0.77
CA TRP A 64 -25.90 3.32 1.47
C TRP A 64 -26.15 3.38 2.98
N TYR A 65 -26.47 2.24 3.60
CA TYR A 65 -26.74 2.10 5.04
C TYR A 65 -27.77 3.08 5.60
N ASN A 66 -28.80 3.43 4.81
CA ASN A 66 -29.79 4.49 5.16
C ASN A 66 -29.16 5.88 5.32
N GLY A 67 -27.99 6.08 4.74
CA GLY A 67 -27.26 7.34 4.74
C GLY A 67 -25.90 7.28 5.44
N VAL A 68 -24.86 7.69 4.73
CA VAL A 68 -23.49 7.66 5.24
C VAL A 68 -22.65 8.84 4.78
N GLN A 69 -21.77 9.31 5.65
CA GLN A 69 -20.75 10.30 5.30
C GLN A 69 -19.51 9.56 4.75
N MET A 70 -19.59 9.17 3.47
CA MET A 70 -18.65 8.24 2.85
C MET A 70 -17.20 8.71 2.96
N LEU A 71 -16.87 9.93 2.55
CA LEU A 71 -15.50 10.47 2.58
C LEU A 71 -14.98 10.80 3.99
N ARG A 72 -15.85 10.70 5.00
CA ARG A 72 -15.46 10.87 6.40
C ARG A 72 -14.85 9.59 6.98
N TYR A 73 -15.43 8.43 6.67
CA TYR A 73 -15.06 7.17 7.30
C TYR A 73 -14.06 6.35 6.50
N TRP A 74 -13.94 6.62 5.19
CA TRP A 74 -13.00 5.92 4.33
C TRP A 74 -11.92 6.86 3.78
N ALA A 75 -10.70 6.36 3.75
CA ALA A 75 -9.55 7.07 3.19
C ALA A 75 -9.86 7.57 1.77
N PRO A 76 -9.70 8.86 1.49
CA PRO A 76 -10.26 9.47 0.28
C PRO A 76 -9.51 9.16 -1.01
N LEU A 77 -8.18 8.93 -0.96
CA LEU A 77 -7.37 8.82 -2.17
C LEU A 77 -7.80 7.69 -3.11
N PRO A 78 -8.13 6.46 -2.64
CA PRO A 78 -8.62 5.40 -3.52
C PRO A 78 -9.97 5.73 -4.16
N VAL A 79 -10.82 6.47 -3.45
CA VAL A 79 -12.15 6.87 -3.94
C VAL A 79 -12.01 7.88 -5.07
N TYR A 80 -11.16 8.91 -4.90
CA TYR A 80 -10.85 9.88 -5.96
C TYR A 80 -10.15 9.22 -7.14
N PHE A 81 -9.23 8.30 -6.88
CA PHE A 81 -8.53 7.58 -7.95
C PHE A 81 -9.49 6.67 -8.73
N SER A 82 -10.45 6.03 -8.04
CA SER A 82 -11.51 5.24 -8.69
C SER A 82 -12.43 6.11 -9.57
N ALA A 83 -12.87 7.26 -9.06
CA ALA A 83 -13.66 8.22 -9.83
C ALA A 83 -12.89 8.75 -11.05
N PHE A 84 -11.59 9.01 -10.92
CA PHE A 84 -10.73 9.37 -12.04
C PHE A 84 -10.61 8.26 -13.08
N CYS A 85 -10.44 7.02 -12.67
CA CYS A 85 -10.42 5.88 -13.59
C CYS A 85 -11.75 5.70 -14.32
N GLN A 86 -12.88 5.95 -13.64
CA GLN A 86 -14.21 5.94 -14.24
C GLN A 86 -14.37 7.06 -15.27
N PHE A 87 -13.82 8.25 -15.00
CA PHE A 87 -13.77 9.34 -15.97
C PHE A 87 -13.00 8.93 -17.23
N LEU A 88 -11.81 8.31 -17.07
CA LEU A 88 -11.02 7.79 -18.20
C LEU A 88 -11.77 6.70 -18.99
N ALA A 89 -12.68 5.98 -18.33
CA ALA A 89 -13.53 4.94 -18.91
C ALA A 89 -14.80 5.48 -19.58
N GLY A 90 -14.93 6.79 -19.77
CA GLY A 90 -16.13 7.40 -20.34
C GLY A 90 -17.37 7.29 -19.46
N GLY A 91 -17.19 7.18 -18.14
CA GLY A 91 -18.27 7.09 -17.15
C GLY A 91 -18.68 5.66 -16.75
N SER A 92 -18.12 4.63 -17.39
CA SER A 92 -18.38 3.24 -17.02
C SER A 92 -17.63 2.87 -15.73
N ASP A 93 -18.35 2.45 -14.70
CA ASP A 93 -17.80 2.00 -13.43
C ASP A 93 -17.02 0.67 -13.58
N ILE A 94 -17.54 -0.24 -14.42
CA ILE A 94 -16.90 -1.53 -14.75
C ILE A 94 -15.53 -1.28 -15.39
N ASN A 95 -15.49 -0.53 -16.48
CA ASN A 95 -14.25 -0.23 -17.17
C ASN A 95 -13.32 0.63 -16.30
N GLY A 96 -13.88 1.52 -15.48
CA GLY A 96 -13.14 2.32 -14.49
C GLY A 96 -12.41 1.43 -13.47
N TYR A 97 -13.08 0.41 -12.96
CA TYR A 97 -12.45 -0.58 -12.07
C TYR A 97 -11.31 -1.34 -12.77
N LEU A 98 -11.52 -1.79 -14.00
CA LEU A 98 -10.49 -2.50 -14.77
C LEU A 98 -9.27 -1.61 -15.04
N ILE A 99 -9.50 -0.33 -15.36
CA ILE A 99 -8.43 0.68 -15.49
C ILE A 99 -7.70 0.87 -14.14
N TYR A 100 -8.45 0.96 -13.03
CA TYR A 100 -7.88 1.09 -11.70
C TYR A 100 -6.88 -0.05 -11.41
N ILE A 101 -7.30 -1.29 -11.59
CA ILE A 101 -6.46 -2.48 -11.37
C ILE A 101 -5.23 -2.45 -12.28
N SER A 102 -5.41 -2.16 -13.57
CA SER A 102 -4.30 -2.04 -14.52
C SER A 102 -3.26 -1.02 -14.06
N LEU A 103 -3.72 0.18 -13.65
CA LEU A 103 -2.84 1.27 -13.24
C LEU A 103 -2.12 0.97 -11.93
N VAL A 104 -2.76 0.31 -10.97
CA VAL A 104 -2.13 -0.09 -9.70
C VAL A 104 -1.02 -1.10 -9.94
N PHE A 105 -1.26 -2.15 -10.74
CA PHE A 105 -0.24 -3.14 -11.03
C PHE A 105 0.90 -2.58 -11.88
N TYR A 106 0.56 -1.85 -12.91
CA TYR A 106 1.54 -1.17 -13.77
C TYR A 106 2.38 -0.16 -12.99
N GLY A 107 1.72 0.68 -12.18
CA GLY A 107 2.38 1.70 -11.35
C GLY A 107 3.35 1.10 -10.34
N GLY A 108 2.95 0.01 -9.66
CA GLY A 108 3.83 -0.68 -8.73
C GLY A 108 5.08 -1.26 -9.41
N ALA A 109 4.92 -1.86 -10.59
CA ALA A 109 6.05 -2.35 -11.38
C ALA A 109 6.97 -1.22 -11.85
N LEU A 110 6.41 -0.07 -12.25
CA LEU A 110 7.18 1.12 -12.60
C LEU A 110 7.99 1.67 -11.42
N VAL A 111 7.48 1.59 -10.19
CA VAL A 111 8.24 1.99 -8.99
C VAL A 111 9.49 1.11 -8.84
N TRP A 112 9.39 -0.20 -9.02
CA TRP A 112 10.53 -1.10 -8.98
C TRP A 112 11.54 -0.82 -10.10
N LEU A 113 11.07 -0.55 -11.32
CA LEU A 113 11.92 -0.14 -12.43
C LEU A 113 12.65 1.18 -12.12
N TYR A 114 11.92 2.18 -11.57
CA TYR A 114 12.51 3.44 -11.12
C TYR A 114 13.63 3.22 -10.10
N ILE A 115 13.41 2.37 -9.09
CA ILE A 115 14.42 2.02 -8.10
C ILE A 115 15.64 1.36 -8.77
N GLY A 116 15.41 0.43 -9.70
CA GLY A 116 16.47 -0.22 -10.47
C GLY A 116 17.30 0.76 -11.30
N ILE A 117 16.65 1.73 -11.96
CA ILE A 117 17.32 2.80 -12.72
C ILE A 117 18.18 3.67 -11.78
N ARG A 118 17.63 4.07 -10.64
CA ARG A 118 18.32 4.92 -9.65
C ARG A 118 19.50 4.21 -8.98
N GLN A 119 19.45 2.90 -8.86
CA GLN A 119 20.51 2.06 -8.32
C GLN A 119 21.49 1.53 -9.40
N GLN A 120 21.29 1.90 -10.67
CA GLN A 120 22.05 1.41 -11.82
C GLN A 120 21.96 -0.12 -12.00
N ARG A 121 20.85 -0.72 -11.59
CA ARG A 121 20.54 -2.16 -11.65
C ARG A 121 19.23 -2.41 -12.39
N ILE A 122 19.13 -1.93 -13.64
CA ILE A 122 17.88 -1.94 -14.42
C ILE A 122 17.31 -3.36 -14.53
N MET A 123 18.15 -4.37 -14.86
CA MET A 123 17.70 -5.76 -14.98
C MET A 123 17.05 -6.27 -13.70
N LEU A 124 17.67 -5.98 -12.53
CA LEU A 124 17.10 -6.35 -11.24
C LEU A 124 15.78 -5.63 -10.99
N GLY A 125 15.72 -4.32 -11.25
CA GLY A 125 14.48 -3.55 -11.12
C GLY A 125 13.37 -4.08 -12.03
N THR A 126 13.70 -4.45 -13.27
CA THR A 126 12.76 -5.08 -14.22
C THR A 126 12.27 -6.42 -13.70
N PHE A 127 13.17 -7.28 -13.24
CA PHE A 127 12.80 -8.59 -12.68
C PHE A 127 11.88 -8.47 -11.46
N VAL A 128 12.22 -7.60 -10.51
CA VAL A 128 11.39 -7.36 -9.32
C VAL A 128 10.04 -6.75 -9.70
N GLY A 129 10.01 -5.87 -10.72
CA GLY A 129 8.78 -5.34 -11.28
C GLY A 129 7.87 -6.42 -11.89
N VAL A 130 8.43 -7.45 -12.54
CA VAL A 130 7.66 -8.62 -12.99
C VAL A 130 7.16 -9.43 -11.80
N LEU A 131 8.00 -9.68 -10.78
CA LEU A 131 7.59 -10.39 -9.57
C LEU A 131 6.45 -9.67 -8.83
N TRP A 132 6.38 -8.35 -8.92
CA TRP A 132 5.30 -7.55 -8.35
C TRP A 132 3.90 -8.02 -8.76
N PHE A 133 3.72 -8.44 -10.01
CA PHE A 133 2.45 -8.97 -10.53
C PHE A 133 2.07 -10.30 -9.89
N PHE A 134 3.04 -11.07 -9.44
CA PHE A 134 2.85 -12.42 -8.91
C PHE A 134 3.05 -12.52 -7.40
N LEU A 135 3.24 -11.38 -6.70
CA LEU A 135 3.33 -11.39 -5.25
C LEU A 135 2.02 -11.92 -4.64
N PRO A 136 2.08 -12.98 -3.81
CA PRO A 136 0.88 -13.59 -3.24
C PRO A 136 -0.02 -12.59 -2.53
N ASN A 137 0.57 -11.66 -1.76
CA ASN A 137 -0.19 -10.65 -1.05
C ASN A 137 -0.90 -9.64 -1.97
N ASN A 138 -0.31 -9.27 -3.12
CA ASN A 138 -0.95 -8.40 -4.10
C ASN A 138 -2.16 -9.09 -4.74
N LEU A 139 -1.98 -10.35 -5.12
CA LEU A 139 -3.06 -11.17 -5.71
C LEU A 139 -4.16 -11.46 -4.68
N TYR A 140 -3.80 -11.76 -3.44
CA TYR A 140 -4.75 -11.98 -2.36
C TYR A 140 -5.57 -10.72 -2.07
N THR A 141 -4.91 -9.58 -1.93
CA THR A 141 -5.57 -8.28 -1.69
C THR A 141 -6.55 -7.94 -2.80
N LEU A 142 -6.21 -8.27 -4.06
CA LEU A 142 -7.09 -7.99 -5.20
C LEU A 142 -8.19 -9.04 -5.36
N PHE A 143 -7.82 -10.33 -5.45
CA PHE A 143 -8.75 -11.39 -5.89
C PHE A 143 -9.59 -11.98 -4.75
N VAL A 144 -9.13 -11.90 -3.51
CA VAL A 144 -9.85 -12.46 -2.36
C VAL A 144 -10.48 -11.37 -1.52
N VAL A 145 -9.69 -10.38 -1.09
CA VAL A 145 -10.20 -9.28 -0.24
C VAL A 145 -10.93 -8.23 -1.08
N GLY A 146 -10.40 -7.87 -2.25
CA GLY A 146 -10.98 -6.82 -3.10
C GLY A 146 -10.77 -5.40 -2.55
N HIS A 147 -9.76 -5.19 -1.70
CA HIS A 147 -9.54 -3.91 -1.03
C HIS A 147 -8.70 -2.95 -1.88
N LEU A 148 -9.36 -2.09 -2.65
CA LEU A 148 -8.70 -1.17 -3.59
C LEU A 148 -7.74 -0.18 -2.89
N GLY A 149 -8.08 0.27 -1.68
CA GLY A 149 -7.21 1.16 -0.91
C GLY A 149 -5.87 0.53 -0.57
N ARG A 150 -5.87 -0.71 -0.11
CA ARG A 150 -4.65 -1.49 0.18
C ARG A 150 -3.84 -1.73 -1.09
N ALA A 151 -4.49 -2.09 -2.19
CA ALA A 151 -3.83 -2.30 -3.48
C ALA A 151 -3.10 -1.04 -3.95
N LEU A 152 -3.71 0.14 -3.82
CA LEU A 152 -3.07 1.41 -4.14
C LEU A 152 -1.93 1.77 -3.18
N LEU A 153 -2.11 1.54 -1.87
CA LEU A 153 -1.07 1.76 -0.87
C LEU A 153 0.19 0.96 -1.17
N MET A 154 0.05 -0.28 -1.62
CA MET A 154 1.18 -1.15 -1.94
C MET A 154 2.10 -0.56 -3.03
N VAL A 155 1.58 0.29 -3.93
CA VAL A 155 2.40 1.01 -4.93
C VAL A 155 3.39 1.95 -4.26
N PHE A 156 2.99 2.60 -3.16
CA PHE A 156 3.85 3.55 -2.44
C PHE A 156 4.84 2.87 -1.50
N LEU A 157 4.58 1.64 -1.07
CA LEU A 157 5.41 0.92 -0.09
C LEU A 157 6.88 0.76 -0.53
N PRO A 158 7.22 0.25 -1.71
CA PRO A 158 8.63 0.16 -2.13
C PRO A 158 9.26 1.54 -2.32
N LEU A 159 8.48 2.53 -2.69
CA LEU A 159 8.96 3.90 -2.90
C LEU A 159 9.38 4.56 -1.58
N ILE A 160 8.57 4.44 -0.54
CA ILE A 160 8.91 5.01 0.77
C ILE A 160 10.11 4.27 1.40
N LEU A 161 10.17 2.94 1.30
CA LEU A 161 11.31 2.15 1.76
C LEU A 161 12.60 2.59 1.08
N TYR A 162 12.56 2.82 -0.23
CA TYR A 162 13.69 3.32 -1.00
C TYR A 162 14.14 4.71 -0.53
N PHE A 163 13.21 5.64 -0.26
CA PHE A 163 13.56 6.97 0.22
C PHE A 163 14.11 6.94 1.65
N ILE A 164 13.58 6.09 2.52
CA ILE A 164 14.10 5.89 3.88
C ILE A 164 15.53 5.34 3.81
N GLU A 165 15.78 4.30 3.05
CA GLU A 165 17.11 3.69 2.89
C GLU A 165 18.13 4.69 2.36
N ILE A 166 17.80 5.46 1.31
CA ILE A 166 18.70 6.49 0.79
C ILE A 166 18.93 7.61 1.79
N SER A 167 17.92 8.01 2.56
CA SER A 167 18.05 9.05 3.58
C SER A 167 18.98 8.59 4.70
N LEU A 168 18.90 7.33 5.10
CA LEU A 168 19.79 6.73 6.09
C LEU A 168 21.25 6.66 5.59
N VAL A 169 21.44 6.26 4.33
CA VAL A 169 22.78 6.08 3.75
C VAL A 169 23.43 7.41 3.37
N LYS A 170 22.71 8.28 2.66
CA LYS A 170 23.27 9.51 2.08
C LYS A 170 23.07 10.76 2.94
N GLY A 171 22.10 10.75 3.87
CA GLY A 171 21.79 11.88 4.74
C GLY A 171 21.31 13.14 4.01
N ARG A 172 20.78 13.00 2.77
CA ARG A 172 20.35 14.14 1.97
C ARG A 172 18.95 14.61 2.37
N TRP A 173 18.84 15.86 2.77
CA TRP A 173 17.56 16.49 3.14
C TRP A 173 16.50 16.39 2.04
N GLN A 174 16.87 16.59 0.77
CA GLN A 174 15.97 16.46 -0.37
C GLN A 174 15.29 15.09 -0.47
N THR A 175 15.94 14.03 0.00
CA THR A 175 15.37 12.68 0.01
C THR A 175 14.41 12.51 1.19
N VAL A 176 14.73 13.09 2.33
CA VAL A 176 13.86 13.11 3.52
C VAL A 176 12.55 13.81 3.20
N CYS A 177 12.59 14.97 2.52
CA CYS A 177 11.38 15.69 2.12
C CYS A 177 10.42 14.87 1.21
N LYS A 178 10.96 13.90 0.44
CA LYS A 178 10.12 13.01 -0.39
C LYS A 178 9.33 11.98 0.41
N ILE A 179 9.76 11.67 1.63
CA ILE A 179 9.04 10.78 2.54
C ILE A 179 7.68 11.38 2.92
N VAL A 180 7.62 12.69 3.12
CA VAL A 180 6.41 13.40 3.56
C VAL A 180 5.21 13.13 2.64
N PRO A 181 5.23 13.49 1.34
CA PRO A 181 4.07 13.28 0.47
C PRO A 181 3.79 11.80 0.23
N VAL A 182 4.81 10.94 0.15
CA VAL A 182 4.59 9.50 -0.07
C VAL A 182 3.89 8.88 1.13
N TYR A 183 4.31 9.21 2.35
CA TYR A 183 3.65 8.71 3.56
C TYR A 183 2.24 9.28 3.73
N ALA A 184 2.02 10.56 3.41
CA ALA A 184 0.68 11.14 3.39
C ALA A 184 -0.24 10.42 2.40
N CYS A 185 0.24 10.10 1.18
CA CYS A 185 -0.52 9.29 0.22
C CYS A 185 -0.85 7.90 0.76
N MET A 186 0.09 7.24 1.45
CA MET A 186 -0.18 5.93 2.07
C MET A 186 -1.31 6.02 3.11
N LEU A 187 -1.27 7.04 3.98
CA LEU A 187 -2.31 7.29 4.99
C LEU A 187 -3.68 7.60 4.36
N LEU A 188 -3.69 8.33 3.24
CA LEU A 188 -4.90 8.62 2.47
C LEU A 188 -5.39 7.43 1.61
N CYS A 189 -4.60 6.39 1.45
CA CYS A 189 -5.00 5.14 0.81
C CYS A 189 -5.68 4.18 1.79
N ASP A 190 -5.00 3.94 2.93
CA ASP A 190 -5.45 3.02 3.99
C ASP A 190 -4.74 3.42 5.29
N LEU A 191 -5.51 3.99 6.22
CA LEU A 191 -4.97 4.52 7.46
C LEU A 191 -4.41 3.41 8.36
N GLU A 192 -5.09 2.27 8.41
CA GLU A 192 -4.73 1.14 9.27
C GLU A 192 -3.39 0.53 8.84
N TYR A 193 -3.26 0.21 7.56
CA TYR A 193 -2.02 -0.34 7.00
C TYR A 193 -0.85 0.63 7.08
N ALA A 194 -1.10 1.92 6.82
CA ALA A 194 -0.06 2.93 6.95
C ALA A 194 0.38 3.13 8.41
N ALA A 195 -0.52 2.97 9.38
CA ALA A 195 -0.17 3.02 10.81
C ALA A 195 0.67 1.81 11.23
N VAL A 196 0.30 0.59 10.81
CA VAL A 196 1.10 -0.62 11.04
C VAL A 196 2.50 -0.47 10.40
N PHE A 197 2.56 0.03 9.17
CA PHE A 197 3.84 0.34 8.52
C PHE A 197 4.68 1.32 9.34
N ALA A 198 4.07 2.37 9.91
CA ALA A 198 4.79 3.33 10.74
C ALA A 198 5.40 2.67 11.98
N LEU A 199 4.66 1.78 12.67
CA LEU A 199 5.19 1.03 13.83
C LEU A 199 6.39 0.16 13.45
N ILE A 200 6.33 -0.53 12.31
CA ILE A 200 7.44 -1.33 11.80
C ILE A 200 8.63 -0.42 11.47
N MET A 201 8.41 0.72 10.84
CA MET A 201 9.48 1.66 10.50
C MET A 201 10.10 2.31 11.73
N LEU A 202 9.33 2.68 12.73
CA LEU A 202 9.85 3.19 14.00
C LEU A 202 10.75 2.16 14.68
N SER A 203 10.32 0.90 14.75
CA SER A 203 11.12 -0.21 15.28
C SER A 203 12.43 -0.38 14.50
N TYR A 204 12.35 -0.36 13.16
CA TYR A 204 13.51 -0.43 12.29
C TYR A 204 14.49 0.73 12.52
N LEU A 205 14.01 1.98 12.60
CA LEU A 205 14.84 3.14 12.81
C LEU A 205 15.53 3.13 14.18
N LEU A 206 14.85 2.64 15.23
CA LEU A 206 15.43 2.47 16.55
C LEU A 206 16.57 1.44 16.53
N ILE A 207 16.33 0.28 15.94
CA ILE A 207 17.34 -0.78 15.81
C ILE A 207 18.53 -0.31 14.95
N TYR A 208 18.24 0.36 13.83
CA TYR A 208 19.28 0.94 12.97
C TYR A 208 20.16 1.93 13.73
N ARG A 209 19.55 2.79 14.58
CA ARG A 209 20.27 3.76 15.41
C ARG A 209 21.19 3.08 16.42
N ILE A 210 20.73 1.99 17.05
CA ILE A 210 21.50 1.22 18.04
C ILE A 210 22.69 0.55 17.37
N ILE A 211 22.47 -0.17 16.26
CA ILE A 211 23.51 -0.96 15.58
C ILE A 211 24.56 -0.08 14.92
N ASN A 212 24.15 1.03 14.29
CA ASN A 212 25.07 1.84 13.48
C ASN A 212 25.56 3.10 14.21
N HIS A 213 25.16 3.35 15.45
CA HIS A 213 25.51 4.54 16.24
C HIS A 213 25.22 5.89 15.54
N GLN A 214 24.38 5.89 14.50
CA GLN A 214 24.12 7.06 13.65
C GLN A 214 22.91 7.88 14.19
N LYS A 215 23.14 8.63 15.27
CA LYS A 215 22.07 9.37 15.98
C LYS A 215 21.35 10.43 15.13
N GLY A 216 22.04 11.07 14.18
CA GLY A 216 21.49 12.24 13.47
C GLY A 216 20.57 11.96 12.29
N ARG A 217 20.56 10.74 11.73
CA ARG A 217 19.84 10.45 10.47
C ARG A 217 18.42 9.90 10.66
N CYS A 218 18.14 9.27 11.79
CA CYS A 218 16.81 8.70 12.07
C CYS A 218 15.77 9.77 12.40
N ILE A 219 16.16 10.80 13.17
CA ILE A 219 15.27 11.87 13.62
C ILE A 219 14.61 12.62 12.44
N PRO A 220 15.34 13.10 11.41
CA PRO A 220 14.71 13.75 10.26
C PRO A 220 13.68 12.86 9.54
N ILE A 221 13.91 11.55 9.47
CA ILE A 221 12.98 10.60 8.85
C ILE A 221 11.70 10.49 9.69
N MET A 222 11.84 10.37 11.01
CA MET A 222 10.68 10.34 11.92
C MET A 222 9.89 11.66 11.84
N CYS A 223 10.56 12.80 11.79
CA CYS A 223 9.93 14.10 11.59
C CYS A 223 9.19 14.20 10.25
N ALA A 224 9.76 13.64 9.17
CA ALA A 224 9.13 13.61 7.86
C ALA A 224 7.86 12.73 7.85
N MET A 225 7.89 11.57 8.51
CA MET A 225 6.71 10.73 8.68
C MET A 225 5.64 11.44 9.53
N PHE A 226 6.04 12.09 10.62
CA PHE A 226 5.13 12.88 11.45
C PHE A 226 4.50 14.03 10.65
N LEU A 227 5.28 14.74 9.84
CA LEU A 227 4.78 15.80 8.97
C LEU A 227 3.81 15.26 7.90
N GLY A 228 4.09 14.07 7.33
CA GLY A 228 3.15 13.38 6.44
C GLY A 228 1.83 13.06 7.12
N PHE A 229 1.87 12.62 8.38
CA PHE A 229 0.67 12.43 9.20
C PHE A 229 -0.05 13.77 9.49
N ALA A 230 0.68 14.83 9.82
CA ALA A 230 0.10 16.14 10.07
C ALA A 230 -0.59 16.72 8.83
N LEU A 231 -0.07 16.49 7.62
CA LEU A 231 -0.69 16.93 6.37
C LEU A 231 -2.08 16.35 6.15
N ILE A 232 -2.33 15.11 6.54
CA ILE A 232 -3.66 14.51 6.41
C ILE A 232 -4.63 15.00 7.49
N GLY A 233 -4.17 15.79 8.45
CA GLY A 233 -4.97 16.34 9.53
C GLY A 233 -6.19 17.13 9.02
N ILE A 234 -6.08 17.77 7.86
CA ILE A 234 -7.19 18.48 7.20
C ILE A 234 -8.39 17.54 6.97
N TRP A 235 -8.13 16.30 6.63
CA TRP A 235 -9.16 15.27 6.46
C TRP A 235 -9.41 14.49 7.77
N LEU A 236 -8.35 14.09 8.47
CA LEU A 236 -8.46 13.19 9.62
C LEU A 236 -9.14 13.87 10.82
N VAL A 237 -8.83 15.13 11.13
CA VAL A 237 -9.41 15.82 12.28
C VAL A 237 -10.92 15.96 12.16
N PRO A 238 -11.52 16.45 11.04
CA PRO A 238 -12.96 16.41 10.85
C PRO A 238 -13.55 15.00 10.88
N SER A 239 -12.82 14.01 10.41
CA SER A 239 -13.27 12.62 10.41
C SER A 239 -13.43 12.05 11.82
N LEU A 240 -12.56 12.44 12.73
CA LEU A 240 -12.62 12.04 14.13
C LEU A 240 -13.64 12.84 14.95
N HIS A 241 -13.91 14.10 14.56
CA HIS A 241 -14.89 14.95 15.25
C HIS A 241 -16.32 14.55 14.93
N GLY A 242 -17.14 14.30 15.95
CA GLY A 242 -18.59 14.08 15.85
C GLY A 242 -19.01 12.61 15.67
N GLY A 243 -18.11 11.65 15.71
CA GLY A 243 -18.42 10.26 15.90
C GLY A 243 -18.16 9.85 17.37
N LYS A 244 -19.18 9.85 18.22
CA LYS A 244 -19.08 9.00 19.40
C LYS A 244 -19.07 7.58 18.86
N LEU A 245 -17.93 6.89 18.97
CA LEU A 245 -17.90 5.45 18.81
C LEU A 245 -18.83 4.88 19.90
N ALA A 246 -19.93 4.28 19.49
CA ALA A 246 -20.78 3.56 20.43
C ALA A 246 -19.93 2.47 21.10
N ASP A 247 -20.28 2.08 22.34
CA ASP A 247 -19.58 1.02 23.07
C ASP A 247 -19.48 -0.28 22.26
N ASP A 248 -20.45 -0.53 21.38
CA ASP A 248 -20.45 -1.66 20.46
C ASP A 248 -19.36 -1.54 19.39
N ALA A 249 -19.09 -0.34 18.89
CA ALA A 249 -17.98 -0.11 17.95
C ALA A 249 -16.62 -0.33 18.63
N LEU A 250 -16.47 0.05 19.89
CA LEU A 250 -15.24 -0.24 20.66
C LEU A 250 -15.05 -1.75 20.90
N ARG A 251 -16.14 -2.49 21.13
CA ARG A 251 -16.10 -3.96 21.25
C ARG A 251 -15.73 -4.60 19.91
N MET A 252 -16.32 -4.13 18.80
CA MET A 252 -15.96 -4.58 17.46
C MET A 252 -14.48 -4.29 17.16
N MET A 253 -13.97 -3.08 17.47
CA MET A 253 -12.56 -2.76 17.29
C MET A 253 -11.65 -3.67 18.10
N LYS A 254 -12.01 -4.05 19.32
CA LYS A 254 -11.27 -5.06 20.11
C LYS A 254 -11.25 -6.42 19.42
N GLY A 255 -12.40 -6.88 18.91
CA GLY A 255 -12.50 -8.11 18.13
C GLY A 255 -11.62 -8.08 16.90
N TYR A 256 -11.72 -7.05 16.08
CA TYR A 256 -10.87 -6.86 14.90
C TYR A 256 -9.38 -6.80 15.25
N PHE A 257 -9.02 -6.16 16.36
CA PHE A 257 -7.63 -6.12 16.80
C PHE A 257 -7.12 -7.51 17.22
N GLN A 258 -7.94 -8.28 17.97
CA GLN A 258 -7.61 -9.66 18.33
C GLN A 258 -7.48 -10.56 17.10
N ASP A 259 -8.42 -10.46 16.15
CA ASP A 259 -8.38 -11.22 14.92
C ASP A 259 -7.19 -10.82 14.06
N ALA A 260 -6.86 -9.53 14.00
CA ALA A 260 -5.67 -9.02 13.30
C ALA A 260 -4.37 -9.56 13.93
N VAL A 261 -4.30 -9.64 15.26
CA VAL A 261 -3.14 -10.24 15.98
C VAL A 261 -3.03 -11.73 15.68
N ILE A 262 -4.13 -12.49 15.72
CA ILE A 262 -4.15 -13.91 15.35
C ILE A 262 -3.79 -14.10 13.86
N SER A 263 -4.24 -13.20 12.99
CA SER A 263 -3.90 -13.22 11.57
C SER A 263 -2.42 -12.89 11.30
N LEU A 264 -1.71 -12.33 12.27
CA LEU A 264 -0.26 -12.06 12.21
C LEU A 264 0.62 -13.30 12.52
N ASP A 265 0.06 -14.47 12.83
CA ASP A 265 0.81 -15.71 13.04
C ASP A 265 1.68 -16.05 11.80
N PRO A 266 3.02 -16.02 11.93
CA PRO A 266 3.92 -16.23 10.80
C PRO A 266 3.81 -17.63 10.20
N VAL A 267 3.46 -18.65 10.99
CA VAL A 267 3.32 -20.03 10.50
C VAL A 267 2.09 -20.14 9.60
N ARG A 268 0.95 -19.57 10.03
CA ARG A 268 -0.26 -19.56 9.20
C ARG A 268 -0.06 -18.77 7.92
N ARG A 269 0.67 -17.65 7.96
CA ARG A 269 0.97 -16.81 6.79
C ARG A 269 1.88 -17.46 5.78
N LEU A 270 2.73 -18.39 6.21
CA LEU A 270 3.61 -19.15 5.33
C LEU A 270 2.92 -20.35 4.71
N THR A 271 1.97 -20.96 5.44
CA THR A 271 1.43 -22.27 5.10
C THR A 271 -0.03 -22.28 4.66
N ARG A 272 -0.81 -21.26 5.03
CA ARG A 272 -2.25 -21.19 4.72
C ARG A 272 -2.58 -19.98 3.86
N GLY A 273 -3.06 -20.21 2.64
CA GLY A 273 -3.50 -19.16 1.70
C GLY A 273 -4.79 -18.42 2.07
N ASN A 274 -5.44 -18.75 3.20
CA ASN A 274 -6.74 -18.21 3.62
C ASN A 274 -6.63 -17.20 4.78
N VAL A 275 -5.46 -16.63 5.01
CA VAL A 275 -5.25 -15.62 6.05
C VAL A 275 -4.88 -14.29 5.44
N ASP A 276 -5.40 -13.23 6.02
CA ASP A 276 -4.99 -11.87 5.69
C ASP A 276 -3.47 -11.74 5.78
N TYR A 277 -2.89 -10.99 4.82
CA TYR A 277 -1.45 -10.78 4.75
C TYR A 277 -0.58 -12.02 4.39
N TYR A 278 -1.13 -12.97 3.65
CA TYR A 278 -0.36 -14.11 3.14
C TYR A 278 0.78 -13.63 2.22
N PHE A 279 2.02 -13.98 2.53
CA PHE A 279 3.19 -13.60 1.74
C PHE A 279 3.89 -14.78 1.05
N GLY A 280 3.54 -16.01 1.39
CA GLY A 280 4.06 -17.22 0.77
C GLY A 280 5.48 -17.63 1.21
N LEU A 281 5.69 -18.93 1.29
CA LEU A 281 6.96 -19.51 1.73
C LEU A 281 8.13 -19.13 0.81
N SER A 282 7.92 -19.10 -0.51
CA SER A 282 8.94 -18.76 -1.50
C SER A 282 9.47 -17.33 -1.31
N VAL A 283 8.60 -16.37 -1.09
CA VAL A 283 8.99 -14.96 -0.84
C VAL A 283 9.73 -14.84 0.48
N PHE A 284 9.29 -15.55 1.52
CA PHE A 284 9.97 -15.60 2.80
C PHE A 284 11.39 -16.17 2.68
N LEU A 285 11.56 -17.31 2.01
CA LEU A 285 12.88 -17.93 1.79
C LEU A 285 13.81 -17.00 1.00
N LEU A 286 13.31 -16.35 -0.05
CA LEU A 286 14.09 -15.36 -0.80
C LEU A 286 14.50 -14.17 0.09
N ALA A 287 13.61 -13.73 0.97
CA ALA A 287 13.89 -12.65 1.90
C ALA A 287 14.96 -13.04 2.93
N VAL A 288 14.86 -14.25 3.51
CA VAL A 288 15.86 -14.80 4.44
C VAL A 288 17.21 -14.95 3.73
N PHE A 289 17.22 -15.51 2.52
CA PHE A 289 18.44 -15.65 1.72
C PHE A 289 19.07 -14.27 1.44
N GLY A 290 18.25 -13.28 1.04
CA GLY A 290 18.72 -11.91 0.82
C GLY A 290 19.27 -11.26 2.09
N ALA A 291 18.71 -11.55 3.27
CA ALA A 291 19.20 -11.05 4.55
C ALA A 291 20.54 -11.69 4.96
N VAL A 292 20.68 -13.00 4.78
CA VAL A 292 21.90 -13.76 5.13
C VAL A 292 23.03 -13.41 4.19
N CYS A 293 22.77 -13.37 2.88
CA CYS A 293 23.79 -13.09 1.86
C CYS A 293 24.06 -11.57 1.69
N GLY A 294 23.20 -10.72 2.22
CA GLY A 294 23.31 -9.27 2.12
C GLY A 294 24.44 -8.70 2.97
N LYS A 295 25.36 -7.95 2.35
CA LYS A 295 26.48 -7.29 3.05
C LYS A 295 26.11 -5.99 3.77
N LYS A 296 24.85 -5.53 3.71
CA LYS A 296 24.42 -4.24 4.28
C LYS A 296 23.86 -4.43 5.69
N ARG A 297 24.53 -3.83 6.68
CA ARG A 297 24.06 -3.82 8.09
C ARG A 297 22.66 -3.26 8.30
N SER A 298 22.19 -2.35 7.42
CA SER A 298 20.82 -1.82 7.44
C SER A 298 19.75 -2.91 7.26
N LEU A 299 20.00 -3.90 6.42
CA LEU A 299 19.10 -5.04 6.23
C LEU A 299 18.96 -5.91 7.48
N HIS A 300 20.04 -6.10 8.25
CA HIS A 300 19.98 -6.86 9.50
C HIS A 300 19.07 -6.16 10.55
N GLY A 301 19.11 -4.83 10.62
CA GLY A 301 18.23 -4.06 11.48
C GLY A 301 16.74 -4.21 11.09
N PHE A 302 16.44 -4.19 9.80
CA PHE A 302 15.09 -4.41 9.30
C PHE A 302 14.55 -5.79 9.67
N TRP A 303 15.36 -6.83 9.49
CA TRP A 303 14.99 -8.21 9.85
C TRP A 303 14.82 -8.40 11.35
N ALA A 304 15.70 -7.82 12.16
CA ALA A 304 15.53 -7.84 13.61
C ALA A 304 14.23 -7.16 14.04
N GLY A 305 13.88 -6.02 13.43
CA GLY A 305 12.60 -5.35 13.67
C GLY A 305 11.39 -6.18 13.27
N LEU A 306 11.43 -6.86 12.12
CA LEU A 306 10.36 -7.77 11.69
C LEU A 306 10.23 -8.99 12.60
N ILE A 307 11.35 -9.58 13.05
CA ILE A 307 11.33 -10.73 13.98
C ILE A 307 10.74 -10.30 15.32
N ILE A 308 11.17 -9.16 15.88
CA ILE A 308 10.62 -8.65 17.14
C ILE A 308 9.13 -8.40 17.00
N PHE A 309 8.69 -7.73 15.91
CA PHE A 309 7.28 -7.50 15.66
C PHE A 309 6.50 -8.81 15.51
N ALA A 310 7.01 -9.80 14.77
CA ALA A 310 6.40 -11.10 14.65
C ALA A 310 6.30 -11.82 16.00
N CYS A 311 7.35 -11.78 16.84
CA CYS A 311 7.35 -12.37 18.17
C CYS A 311 6.34 -11.70 19.11
N THR A 312 6.17 -10.38 19.04
CA THR A 312 5.19 -9.65 19.86
C THR A 312 3.75 -9.93 19.47
N THR A 313 3.52 -10.36 18.23
CA THR A 313 2.18 -10.67 17.71
C THR A 313 1.78 -12.15 17.86
N THR A 314 2.74 -13.04 18.13
CA THR A 314 2.49 -14.49 18.31
C THR A 314 2.32 -14.93 19.78
N SER A 315 2.63 -14.06 20.74
CA SER A 315 2.56 -14.36 22.17
C SER A 315 1.21 -14.01 22.84
N MET A 316 0.21 -13.66 22.05
CA MET A 316 -1.18 -13.47 22.48
C MET A 316 -2.09 -14.48 21.75
#